data_7480feb38715ac5447d0564017388ef1
#
_entry.id   7480feb38715ac5447d0564017388ef1
#
_cell.length_a   1.000
_cell.length_b   1.000
_cell.length_c   1.000
_cell.angle_alpha   90.00
_cell.angle_beta   90.00
_cell.angle_gamma   90.00
#
_symmetry.space_group_name_H-M   'P 1'
#
loop_
_entity.id
_entity.type
_entity.pdbx_description
1 polymer ?
#
loop_
_entity_poly.entity_id
_entity_poly.type
_entity_poly.pdbx_seq_one_letter_code
_entity_poly.pdbx_strand_id
1 'polypeptide(L)'
;IQLTMTIIFSLGILMVAIVVTGLTLSSSNKTLRQQVSVLVSANSKQLELNIDNYIREVQQKAALLFSSEDYYGYDPLDATLDDYDKLQRKKAIEEKIVDLGIMENFSDFGIVYSDESSIGWISQVTKAMFQKGGMYETFEKTITNPQTEDGWAFGVNDNYDRLYYTKRLNPHALIVASIYNRELESVFELPKALNDMTVRLVNADDRILYSSRQDEVSSMLPKNIADLLSGVESGSVMDREYLVTKDSCQNGWHVICTISVESMTRENAIAAQKTILIVAAICCVLIFGGIFVYRVFNQSVSGIVTDLNDKASHDLMTGLLNKTSFQNFVTNEIAALSETQVSSFIMLDLDNFKKVNDQLGHSVGDDVIIRMAKLLQNAFTENVLVGRMGGDEFAIYRNYPDLSFEEANEMAHDEIHHLYNCFKREFEKERDICQISVSSGVYLMEKGKYTFEDVYKRADSALYEAKRSGKARPNYVS
;
A
#
# COMPACT_ATOMS: atom_id res chain seq x y z
N ILE A 1 27.57 -3.44 -8.00
CA ILE A 1 27.48 -3.83 -6.59
C ILE A 1 26.61 -2.85 -5.80
N GLN A 2 26.86 -1.52 -5.83
CA GLN A 2 26.07 -0.55 -5.06
C GLN A 2 24.60 -0.49 -5.50
N LEU A 3 24.30 -0.46 -6.81
CA LEU A 3 22.92 -0.48 -7.34
C LEU A 3 22.19 -1.76 -6.88
N THR A 4 22.86 -2.89 -6.94
CA THR A 4 22.29 -4.18 -6.49
C THR A 4 21.99 -4.15 -4.99
N MET A 5 22.86 -3.58 -4.17
CA MET A 5 22.63 -3.42 -2.72
C MET A 5 21.44 -2.48 -2.44
N THR A 6 21.31 -1.37 -3.16
CA THR A 6 20.16 -0.45 -3.00
C THR A 6 18.84 -1.13 -3.35
N ILE A 7 18.81 -1.91 -4.43
CA ILE A 7 17.62 -2.68 -4.83
C ILE A 7 17.27 -3.74 -3.77
N ILE A 8 18.26 -4.49 -3.28
CA ILE A 8 18.04 -5.52 -2.24
C ILE A 8 17.51 -4.88 -0.95
N PHE A 9 18.09 -3.76 -0.53
CA PHE A 9 17.63 -3.03 0.66
C PHE A 9 16.22 -2.50 0.51
N SER A 10 15.88 -1.92 -0.65
CA SER A 10 14.52 -1.42 -0.96
C SER A 10 13.50 -2.55 -0.99
N LEU A 11 13.85 -3.70 -1.58
CA LEU A 11 13.01 -4.90 -1.56
C LEU A 11 12.83 -5.45 -0.14
N GLY A 12 13.86 -5.40 0.68
CA GLY A 12 13.79 -5.78 2.10
C GLY A 12 12.80 -4.91 2.88
N ILE A 13 12.87 -3.59 2.71
CA ILE A 13 11.93 -2.64 3.34
C ILE A 13 10.49 -2.93 2.87
N LEU A 14 10.29 -3.13 1.58
CA LEU A 14 8.97 -3.44 1.02
C LEU A 14 8.41 -4.74 1.60
N MET A 15 9.22 -5.79 1.70
CA MET A 15 8.83 -7.07 2.28
C MET A 15 8.43 -6.92 3.76
N VAL A 16 9.23 -6.22 4.55
CA VAL A 16 8.90 -5.94 5.97
C VAL A 16 7.62 -5.13 6.09
N ALA A 17 7.42 -4.10 5.26
CA ALA A 17 6.22 -3.29 5.26
C ALA A 17 4.97 -4.13 4.93
N ILE A 18 5.04 -5.02 3.94
CA ILE A 18 3.93 -5.93 3.59
C ILE A 18 3.61 -6.87 4.76
N VAL A 19 4.62 -7.49 5.35
CA VAL A 19 4.44 -8.43 6.48
C VAL A 19 3.83 -7.72 7.70
N VAL A 20 4.37 -6.56 8.07
CA VAL A 20 3.87 -5.77 9.22
C VAL A 20 2.42 -5.33 8.96
N THR A 21 2.12 -4.82 7.76
CA THR A 21 0.75 -4.42 7.41
C THR A 21 -0.20 -5.62 7.46
N GLY A 22 0.19 -6.76 6.90
CA GLY A 22 -0.61 -7.99 6.94
C GLY A 22 -0.90 -8.47 8.36
N LEU A 23 0.10 -8.49 9.24
CA LEU A 23 -0.05 -8.87 10.65
C LEU A 23 -0.95 -7.89 11.41
N THR A 24 -0.76 -6.58 11.19
CA THR A 24 -1.58 -5.54 11.82
C THR A 24 -3.05 -5.66 11.40
N LEU A 25 -3.32 -5.88 10.11
CA LEU A 25 -4.67 -6.08 9.59
C LEU A 25 -5.32 -7.34 10.14
N SER A 26 -4.59 -8.45 10.20
CA SER A 26 -5.08 -9.71 10.77
C SER A 26 -5.44 -9.54 12.26
N SER A 27 -4.59 -8.87 13.03
CA SER A 27 -4.83 -8.57 14.45
C SER A 27 -6.02 -7.62 14.63
N SER A 28 -6.10 -6.56 13.83
CA SER A 28 -7.21 -5.60 13.84
C SER A 28 -8.56 -6.27 13.54
N ASN A 29 -8.61 -7.12 12.51
CA ASN A 29 -9.81 -7.88 12.17
C ASN A 29 -10.27 -8.82 13.29
N LYS A 30 -9.32 -9.49 13.94
CA LYS A 30 -9.64 -10.37 15.09
C LYS A 30 -10.23 -9.56 16.24
N THR A 31 -9.62 -8.45 16.59
CA THR A 31 -10.08 -7.57 17.68
C THR A 31 -11.47 -6.98 17.34
N LEU A 32 -11.66 -6.51 16.10
CA LEU A 32 -12.93 -5.96 15.65
C LEU A 32 -14.07 -7.00 15.74
N ARG A 33 -13.83 -8.23 15.26
CA ARG A 33 -14.81 -9.32 15.38
C ARG A 33 -15.19 -9.60 16.84
N GLN A 34 -14.24 -9.60 17.75
CA GLN A 34 -14.52 -9.79 19.18
C GLN A 34 -15.34 -8.64 19.76
N GLN A 35 -14.98 -7.39 19.46
CA GLN A 35 -15.71 -6.21 19.95
C GLN A 35 -17.15 -6.16 19.40
N VAL A 36 -17.33 -6.41 18.10
CA VAL A 36 -18.67 -6.46 17.51
C VAL A 36 -19.49 -7.61 18.05
N SER A 37 -18.91 -8.79 18.28
CA SER A 37 -19.60 -9.92 18.89
C SER A 37 -20.12 -9.58 20.29
N VAL A 38 -19.30 -8.94 21.12
CA VAL A 38 -19.72 -8.48 22.45
C VAL A 38 -20.83 -7.42 22.35
N LEU A 39 -20.70 -6.47 21.44
CA LEU A 39 -21.71 -5.42 21.24
C LEU A 39 -23.04 -5.99 20.75
N VAL A 40 -23.01 -6.89 19.77
CA VAL A 40 -24.22 -7.55 19.24
C VAL A 40 -24.89 -8.39 20.32
N SER A 41 -24.13 -9.15 21.09
CA SER A 41 -24.69 -9.97 22.19
C SER A 41 -25.31 -9.10 23.29
N ALA A 42 -24.67 -7.98 23.64
CA ALA A 42 -25.23 -7.06 24.64
C ALA A 42 -26.50 -6.40 24.15
N ASN A 43 -26.56 -5.98 22.87
CA ASN A 43 -27.77 -5.41 22.28
C ASN A 43 -28.89 -6.45 22.13
N SER A 44 -28.57 -7.67 21.72
CA SER A 44 -29.54 -8.77 21.64
C SER A 44 -30.20 -9.02 22.99
N LYS A 45 -29.41 -9.05 24.06
CA LYS A 45 -29.94 -9.17 25.42
C LYS A 45 -30.80 -7.99 25.87
N GLN A 46 -30.42 -6.78 25.47
CA GLN A 46 -31.24 -5.59 25.73
C GLN A 46 -32.57 -5.65 25.00
N LEU A 47 -32.57 -6.09 23.73
CA LEU A 47 -33.80 -6.26 22.95
C LEU A 47 -34.74 -7.32 23.53
N GLU A 48 -34.17 -8.41 24.03
CA GLU A 48 -34.93 -9.46 24.78
C GLU A 48 -35.58 -8.86 26.01
N LEU A 49 -34.86 -8.08 26.81
CA LEU A 49 -35.45 -7.40 27.98
C LEU A 49 -36.53 -6.38 27.58
N ASN A 50 -36.34 -5.68 26.47
CA ASN A 50 -37.31 -4.69 25.96
C ASN A 50 -38.63 -5.41 25.59
N ILE A 51 -38.57 -6.52 24.87
CA ILE A 51 -39.78 -7.27 24.45
C ILE A 51 -40.45 -7.95 25.67
N ASP A 52 -39.67 -8.51 26.61
CA ASP A 52 -40.23 -9.08 27.84
C ASP A 52 -40.98 -8.01 28.67
N ASN A 53 -40.41 -6.82 28.77
CA ASN A 53 -41.10 -5.70 29.45
C ASN A 53 -42.36 -5.30 28.73
N TYR A 54 -42.34 -5.22 27.38
CA TYR A 54 -43.50 -4.89 26.56
C TYR A 54 -44.60 -5.94 26.72
N ILE A 55 -44.28 -7.21 26.65
CA ILE A 55 -45.18 -8.34 26.88
C ILE A 55 -45.83 -8.22 28.29
N ARG A 56 -45.02 -7.95 29.30
CA ARG A 56 -45.49 -7.79 30.69
C ARG A 56 -46.44 -6.60 30.82
N GLU A 57 -46.17 -5.49 30.15
CA GLU A 57 -47.06 -4.33 30.14
C GLU A 57 -48.43 -4.65 29.53
N VAL A 58 -48.45 -5.39 28.41
CA VAL A 58 -49.69 -5.88 27.78
C VAL A 58 -50.48 -6.74 28.75
N GLN A 59 -49.83 -7.72 29.40
CA GLN A 59 -50.43 -8.60 30.37
C GLN A 59 -50.99 -7.86 31.58
N GLN A 60 -50.24 -6.90 32.13
CA GLN A 60 -50.67 -6.09 33.26
C GLN A 60 -51.91 -5.24 32.93
N LYS A 61 -51.94 -4.61 31.74
CA LYS A 61 -53.11 -3.84 31.29
C LYS A 61 -54.34 -4.74 31.14
N ALA A 62 -54.18 -5.92 30.53
CA ALA A 62 -55.27 -6.86 30.43
C ALA A 62 -55.76 -7.35 31.83
N ALA A 63 -54.85 -7.49 32.79
CA ALA A 63 -55.22 -7.91 34.15
C ALA A 63 -56.01 -6.88 34.94
N LEU A 64 -56.08 -5.60 34.52
CA LEU A 64 -56.85 -4.56 35.18
C LEU A 64 -58.37 -4.88 35.21
N LEU A 65 -58.86 -5.66 34.25
CA LEU A 65 -60.28 -6.11 34.23
C LEU A 65 -60.61 -7.12 35.35
N PHE A 66 -59.61 -7.71 36.03
CA PHE A 66 -59.82 -8.53 37.21
C PHE A 66 -59.98 -7.73 38.49
N SER A 67 -59.98 -6.42 38.46
CA SER A 67 -60.01 -5.55 39.65
C SER A 67 -61.40 -5.54 40.35
N SER A 68 -62.47 -6.03 39.71
CA SER A 68 -63.82 -6.09 40.30
C SER A 68 -64.57 -7.26 39.72
N GLU A 69 -65.30 -7.96 40.59
CA GLU A 69 -66.18 -9.07 40.20
C GLU A 69 -67.29 -8.65 39.20
N ASP A 70 -67.72 -7.38 39.26
CA ASP A 70 -68.67 -6.85 38.27
C ASP A 70 -68.15 -6.89 36.82
N TYR A 71 -66.85 -6.95 36.64
CA TYR A 71 -66.25 -7.03 35.30
C TYR A 71 -65.92 -8.46 34.89
N TYR A 72 -65.26 -9.23 35.75
CA TYR A 72 -64.83 -10.59 35.40
C TYR A 72 -65.94 -11.63 35.63
N GLY A 73 -66.98 -11.35 36.52
CA GLY A 73 -68.04 -12.26 36.81
C GLY A 73 -69.24 -12.19 35.87
N TYR A 74 -69.25 -11.28 34.88
CA TYR A 74 -70.35 -11.20 33.93
C TYR A 74 -70.35 -12.38 32.96
N ASP A 75 -71.54 -13.06 32.86
CA ASP A 75 -71.80 -14.13 31.91
C ASP A 75 -73.06 -13.81 31.09
N PRO A 76 -73.05 -13.66 29.77
CA PRO A 76 -74.20 -13.41 28.95
C PRO A 76 -75.21 -14.58 28.95
N LEU A 77 -74.72 -15.79 29.30
CA LEU A 77 -75.52 -16.99 29.36
C LEU A 77 -76.25 -17.17 30.71
N ASP A 78 -75.98 -16.32 31.70
CA ASP A 78 -76.63 -16.38 33.02
C ASP A 78 -78.17 -16.13 32.87
N ALA A 79 -78.88 -17.18 33.12
CA ALA A 79 -80.35 -17.15 33.04
C ALA A 79 -81.06 -16.39 34.20
N THR A 80 -80.32 -16.02 35.22
CA THR A 80 -80.83 -15.26 36.38
C THR A 80 -80.87 -13.75 36.11
N LEU A 81 -80.15 -13.28 35.09
CA LEU A 81 -80.07 -11.87 34.69
C LEU A 81 -81.16 -11.56 33.64
N ASP A 82 -81.94 -10.53 33.87
CA ASP A 82 -82.85 -10.00 32.82
C ASP A 82 -82.04 -9.18 31.77
N ASP A 83 -82.72 -8.85 30.64
CA ASP A 83 -82.13 -8.13 29.55
C ASP A 83 -81.66 -6.71 29.93
N TYR A 84 -82.36 -6.07 30.87
CA TYR A 84 -81.95 -4.77 31.38
C TYR A 84 -80.69 -4.85 32.23
N ASP A 85 -80.58 -5.81 33.13
CA ASP A 85 -79.43 -6.04 33.97
C ASP A 85 -78.22 -6.38 33.10
N LYS A 86 -78.37 -7.26 32.10
CA LYS A 86 -77.33 -7.58 31.12
C LYS A 86 -76.83 -6.34 30.41
N LEU A 87 -77.76 -5.48 29.93
CA LEU A 87 -77.38 -4.22 29.22
C LEU A 87 -76.62 -3.28 30.15
N GLN A 88 -77.04 -3.14 31.40
CA GLN A 88 -76.36 -2.24 32.37
C GLN A 88 -74.97 -2.72 32.70
N ARG A 89 -74.81 -4.03 32.94
CA ARG A 89 -73.46 -4.61 33.19
C ARG A 89 -72.53 -4.46 31.98
N LYS A 90 -73.01 -4.78 30.80
CA LYS A 90 -72.27 -4.59 29.54
C LYS A 90 -71.78 -3.16 29.39
N LYS A 91 -72.63 -2.16 29.60
CA LYS A 91 -72.33 -0.73 29.51
C LYS A 91 -71.25 -0.34 30.57
N ALA A 92 -71.39 -0.84 31.81
CA ALA A 92 -70.43 -0.58 32.87
C ALA A 92 -69.01 -1.14 32.52
N ILE A 93 -68.95 -2.32 31.91
CA ILE A 93 -67.69 -2.92 31.45
C ILE A 93 -67.09 -2.07 30.29
N GLU A 94 -67.91 -1.65 29.33
CA GLU A 94 -67.48 -0.78 28.23
C GLU A 94 -66.90 0.55 28.74
N GLU A 95 -67.61 1.21 29.66
CA GLU A 95 -67.17 2.46 30.27
C GLU A 95 -65.83 2.24 31.01
N LYS A 96 -65.69 1.13 31.73
CA LYS A 96 -64.45 0.79 32.45
C LYS A 96 -63.26 0.57 31.50
N ILE A 97 -63.46 -0.12 30.39
CA ILE A 97 -62.38 -0.30 29.38
C ILE A 97 -61.92 1.04 28.86
N VAL A 98 -62.83 1.97 28.64
CA VAL A 98 -62.52 3.34 28.21
C VAL A 98 -61.78 4.14 29.28
N ASP A 99 -62.30 4.12 30.53
CA ASP A 99 -61.73 4.86 31.68
C ASP A 99 -60.30 4.41 32.04
N LEU A 100 -59.97 3.16 31.81
CA LEU A 100 -58.63 2.65 32.03
C LEU A 100 -57.63 3.12 31.00
N GLY A 101 -58.03 3.84 29.97
CA GLY A 101 -57.14 4.34 28.90
C GLY A 101 -56.43 3.21 28.13
N ILE A 102 -56.94 2.00 28.21
CA ILE A 102 -56.34 0.78 27.68
C ILE A 102 -56.28 0.84 26.13
N MET A 103 -57.30 1.53 25.54
CA MET A 103 -57.49 1.58 24.10
C MET A 103 -56.40 2.31 23.30
N GLU A 104 -55.64 3.19 23.95
CA GLU A 104 -54.56 3.94 23.26
C GLU A 104 -53.40 3.07 22.80
N ASN A 105 -53.25 1.87 23.38
CA ASN A 105 -52.10 0.99 23.14
C ASN A 105 -52.46 -0.32 22.39
N PHE A 106 -53.71 -0.51 22.02
CA PHE A 106 -54.17 -1.74 21.40
C PHE A 106 -55.00 -1.46 20.13
N SER A 107 -54.85 -2.33 19.14
CA SER A 107 -55.68 -2.33 17.94
C SER A 107 -57.07 -2.93 18.21
N ASP A 108 -57.13 -3.94 19.07
CA ASP A 108 -58.34 -4.54 19.66
C ASP A 108 -58.09 -4.68 21.16
N PHE A 109 -59.11 -4.37 21.95
CA PHE A 109 -59.15 -4.71 23.35
C PHE A 109 -60.59 -4.91 23.77
N GLY A 110 -60.91 -6.13 24.20
CA GLY A 110 -62.28 -6.43 24.60
C GLY A 110 -62.41 -7.83 25.23
N ILE A 111 -63.64 -8.14 25.58
CA ILE A 111 -64.02 -9.44 26.09
C ILE A 111 -64.84 -10.16 25.04
N VAL A 112 -64.51 -11.39 24.73
CA VAL A 112 -65.20 -12.28 23.82
C VAL A 112 -65.87 -13.38 24.65
N TYR A 113 -67.13 -13.61 24.46
CA TYR A 113 -67.91 -14.58 25.22
C TYR A 113 -68.18 -15.83 24.40
N SER A 114 -68.54 -16.92 25.09
CA SER A 114 -68.84 -18.23 24.49
C SER A 114 -70.11 -18.26 23.61
N ASP A 115 -70.96 -17.22 23.71
CA ASP A 115 -72.11 -17.00 22.83
C ASP A 115 -71.72 -16.17 21.56
N GLU A 116 -70.44 -15.97 21.31
CA GLU A 116 -69.86 -15.15 20.24
C GLU A 116 -70.15 -13.65 20.39
N SER A 117 -70.75 -13.19 21.46
CA SER A 117 -70.89 -11.77 21.75
C SER A 117 -69.56 -11.16 22.22
N SER A 118 -69.41 -9.86 22.06
CA SER A 118 -68.21 -9.16 22.51
C SER A 118 -68.50 -7.80 23.14
N ILE A 119 -67.71 -7.43 24.15
CA ILE A 119 -67.75 -6.12 24.80
C ILE A 119 -66.36 -5.44 24.57
N GLY A 120 -66.35 -4.11 24.38
CA GLY A 120 -65.18 -3.34 24.15
C GLY A 120 -64.88 -3.10 22.67
N TRP A 121 -63.66 -2.75 22.36
CA TRP A 121 -63.26 -2.36 21.00
C TRP A 121 -62.64 -3.55 20.27
N ILE A 122 -63.46 -4.24 19.45
CA ILE A 122 -62.98 -5.21 18.49
C ILE A 122 -63.12 -4.63 17.11
N SER A 123 -61.99 -4.47 16.38
CA SER A 123 -61.95 -3.80 15.08
C SER A 123 -62.77 -4.55 14.04
N GLN A 124 -63.21 -3.80 13.00
CA GLN A 124 -63.94 -4.39 11.87
C GLN A 124 -63.11 -5.47 11.15
N VAL A 125 -61.76 -5.33 11.14
CA VAL A 125 -60.87 -6.34 10.57
C VAL A 125 -61.02 -7.65 11.33
N THR A 126 -60.88 -7.64 12.66
CA THR A 126 -61.01 -8.82 13.50
C THR A 126 -62.44 -9.39 13.40
N LYS A 127 -63.50 -8.55 13.45
CA LYS A 127 -64.85 -9.01 13.28
C LYS A 127 -65.09 -9.66 11.91
N ALA A 128 -64.51 -9.13 10.84
CA ALA A 128 -64.65 -9.71 9.50
C ALA A 128 -63.98 -11.12 9.39
N MET A 129 -62.96 -11.38 10.14
CA MET A 129 -62.30 -12.69 10.18
C MET A 129 -63.20 -13.78 10.78
N PHE A 130 -64.16 -13.41 11.60
CA PHE A 130 -65.05 -14.32 12.34
C PHE A 130 -66.55 -14.18 11.96
N GLN A 131 -66.88 -13.71 10.75
CA GLN A 131 -68.25 -13.53 10.28
C GLN A 131 -69.09 -14.81 10.33
N LYS A 132 -68.45 -15.98 10.32
CA LYS A 132 -69.12 -17.27 10.39
C LYS A 132 -69.15 -17.87 11.82
N GLY A 133 -68.80 -17.07 12.83
CA GLY A 133 -68.64 -17.54 14.21
C GLY A 133 -67.28 -18.17 14.50
N GLY A 134 -67.07 -18.68 15.69
CA GLY A 134 -65.86 -19.39 16.13
C GLY A 134 -64.79 -18.45 16.66
N MET A 135 -65.11 -17.21 16.98
CA MET A 135 -64.15 -16.27 17.57
C MET A 135 -63.70 -16.75 18.95
N TYR A 136 -64.65 -17.08 19.83
CA TYR A 136 -64.35 -17.59 21.17
C TYR A 136 -63.49 -18.85 21.12
N GLU A 137 -63.88 -19.86 20.35
CA GLU A 137 -63.18 -21.12 20.23
C GLU A 137 -61.78 -20.96 19.66
N THR A 138 -61.59 -20.04 18.71
CA THR A 138 -60.29 -19.76 18.09
C THR A 138 -59.35 -19.12 19.10
N PHE A 139 -59.79 -18.14 19.86
CA PHE A 139 -58.99 -17.48 20.87
C PHE A 139 -58.75 -18.36 22.08
N GLU A 140 -59.72 -19.18 22.47
CA GLU A 140 -59.55 -20.16 23.55
C GLU A 140 -58.38 -21.14 23.27
N LYS A 141 -58.24 -21.59 22.03
CA LYS A 141 -57.17 -22.48 21.61
C LYS A 141 -55.77 -21.80 21.66
N THR A 142 -55.70 -20.49 21.77
CA THR A 142 -54.42 -19.74 21.88
C THR A 142 -53.89 -19.71 23.30
N ILE A 143 -54.68 -20.13 24.30
CA ILE A 143 -54.30 -20.22 25.69
C ILE A 143 -53.34 -21.42 25.83
N THR A 144 -52.04 -21.12 25.92
CA THR A 144 -50.98 -22.12 25.99
C THR A 144 -50.38 -22.28 27.39
N ASN A 145 -50.55 -21.29 28.27
CA ASN A 145 -50.05 -21.34 29.64
C ASN A 145 -51.20 -21.74 30.59
N PRO A 146 -51.18 -22.99 31.15
CA PRO A 146 -52.26 -23.46 32.02
C PRO A 146 -52.23 -22.84 33.44
N GLN A 147 -51.10 -22.19 33.85
CA GLN A 147 -51.00 -21.58 35.17
C GLN A 147 -51.58 -20.17 35.22
N THR A 148 -51.32 -19.39 34.17
CA THR A 148 -51.81 -18.00 34.05
C THR A 148 -53.08 -17.91 33.20
N GLU A 149 -53.48 -19.00 32.58
CA GLU A 149 -54.61 -19.13 31.66
C GLU A 149 -54.59 -18.06 30.56
N ASP A 150 -53.37 -17.85 29.98
CA ASP A 150 -53.16 -16.90 28.92
C ASP A 150 -52.32 -17.49 27.79
N GLY A 151 -52.25 -16.74 26.71
CA GLY A 151 -51.42 -17.09 25.55
C GLY A 151 -51.34 -16.02 24.50
N TRP A 152 -50.42 -16.23 23.58
CA TRP A 152 -50.18 -15.37 22.46
C TRP A 152 -50.42 -16.11 21.14
N ALA A 153 -51.05 -15.45 20.17
CA ALA A 153 -51.31 -15.99 18.85
C ALA A 153 -50.79 -15.05 17.76
N PHE A 154 -50.33 -15.62 16.68
CA PHE A 154 -49.92 -14.93 15.48
C PHE A 154 -50.44 -15.69 14.25
N GLY A 155 -50.85 -14.96 13.22
CA GLY A 155 -51.43 -15.57 12.02
C GLY A 155 -52.84 -16.17 12.24
N VAL A 156 -53.63 -15.58 13.13
CA VAL A 156 -55.02 -15.98 13.36
C VAL A 156 -55.82 -15.74 12.08
N ASN A 157 -56.41 -16.78 11.52
CA ASN A 157 -57.13 -16.77 10.23
C ASN A 157 -56.30 -16.15 9.10
N ASP A 158 -55.00 -16.52 9.02
CA ASP A 158 -54.02 -16.03 8.04
C ASP A 158 -53.75 -14.50 8.06
N ASN A 159 -54.11 -13.84 9.18
CA ASN A 159 -53.76 -12.44 9.40
C ASN A 159 -52.45 -12.35 10.18
N TYR A 160 -51.39 -11.90 9.51
CA TYR A 160 -50.05 -11.74 10.04
C TYR A 160 -49.68 -10.29 10.40
N ASP A 161 -50.64 -9.36 10.32
CA ASP A 161 -50.41 -7.95 10.66
C ASP A 161 -50.48 -7.70 12.17
N ARG A 162 -50.97 -8.68 12.94
CA ARG A 162 -51.30 -8.54 14.37
C ARG A 162 -50.82 -9.71 15.19
N LEU A 163 -50.47 -9.38 16.42
CA LEU A 163 -50.26 -10.31 17.52
C LEU A 163 -51.43 -10.21 18.45
N TYR A 164 -52.01 -11.34 18.83
CA TYR A 164 -53.14 -11.41 19.74
C TYR A 164 -52.69 -11.97 21.09
N TYR A 165 -53.00 -11.29 22.16
CA TYR A 165 -52.93 -11.77 23.51
C TYR A 165 -54.31 -12.20 23.99
N THR A 166 -54.44 -13.41 24.52
CA THR A 166 -55.73 -13.96 25.04
C THR A 166 -55.50 -14.36 26.49
N LYS A 167 -56.44 -14.01 27.36
CA LYS A 167 -56.46 -14.42 28.76
C LYS A 167 -57.88 -14.81 29.14
N ARG A 168 -58.00 -15.94 29.84
CA ARG A 168 -59.30 -16.39 30.39
C ARG A 168 -59.72 -15.46 31.51
N LEU A 169 -60.88 -14.92 31.41
CA LEU A 169 -61.50 -14.05 32.42
C LEU A 169 -62.37 -14.86 33.35
N ASN A 170 -63.21 -15.71 32.77
CA ASN A 170 -64.05 -16.69 33.47
C ASN A 170 -64.31 -17.89 32.51
N PRO A 171 -65.04 -18.97 32.92
CA PRO A 171 -65.29 -20.13 32.06
C PRO A 171 -65.93 -19.85 30.70
N HIS A 172 -66.63 -18.70 30.57
CA HIS A 172 -67.35 -18.32 29.37
C HIS A 172 -66.87 -17.00 28.73
N ALA A 173 -65.76 -16.44 29.24
CA ALA A 173 -65.25 -15.13 28.77
C ALA A 173 -63.74 -15.11 28.63
N LEU A 174 -63.29 -14.55 27.54
CA LEU A 174 -61.90 -14.34 27.21
C LEU A 174 -61.59 -12.84 27.00
N ILE A 175 -60.58 -12.34 27.63
CA ILE A 175 -59.97 -11.05 27.25
C ILE A 175 -59.14 -11.29 25.97
N VAL A 176 -59.40 -10.47 24.96
CA VAL A 176 -58.62 -10.45 23.71
C VAL A 176 -58.04 -9.07 23.50
N ALA A 177 -56.76 -8.98 23.41
CA ALA A 177 -56.03 -7.75 23.07
C ALA A 177 -55.19 -8.00 21.84
N SER A 178 -55.11 -7.05 20.93
CA SER A 178 -54.21 -7.16 19.78
C SER A 178 -53.38 -5.90 19.60
N ILE A 179 -52.19 -6.12 19.12
CA ILE A 179 -51.21 -5.09 18.73
C ILE A 179 -50.81 -5.29 17.28
N TYR A 180 -50.55 -4.20 16.56
CA TYR A 180 -49.98 -4.30 15.22
C TYR A 180 -48.53 -4.72 15.32
N ASN A 181 -48.12 -5.63 14.46
CA ASN A 181 -46.77 -6.08 14.34
C ASN A 181 -45.76 -4.90 14.18
N ARG A 182 -46.11 -3.88 13.39
CA ARG A 182 -45.29 -2.69 13.19
C ARG A 182 -45.02 -1.87 14.46
N GLU A 183 -45.82 -2.00 15.52
CA GLU A 183 -45.62 -1.31 16.79
C GLU A 183 -44.39 -1.86 17.52
N LEU A 184 -43.97 -3.09 17.23
CA LEU A 184 -42.77 -3.67 17.74
C LEU A 184 -41.48 -2.99 17.18
N GLU A 185 -41.60 -2.18 16.13
CA GLU A 185 -40.45 -1.42 15.59
C GLU A 185 -39.82 -0.51 16.65
N SER A 186 -40.66 0.14 17.49
CA SER A 186 -40.19 0.97 18.61
C SER A 186 -39.53 0.16 19.73
N VAL A 187 -39.90 -1.10 19.90
CA VAL A 187 -39.34 -2.02 20.90
C VAL A 187 -37.93 -2.52 20.47
N PHE A 188 -37.76 -2.65 19.13
CA PHE A 188 -36.55 -3.19 18.51
C PHE A 188 -35.67 -2.10 17.87
N GLU A 189 -35.74 -0.86 18.39
CA GLU A 189 -34.88 0.23 17.90
C GLU A 189 -33.40 -0.10 18.11
N LEU A 190 -32.61 0.06 17.05
CA LEU A 190 -31.20 -0.24 17.04
C LEU A 190 -30.33 1.01 17.09
N PRO A 191 -29.17 0.94 17.76
CA PRO A 191 -28.12 1.96 17.62
C PRO A 191 -27.65 2.05 16.18
N LYS A 192 -27.33 3.25 15.71
CA LYS A 192 -26.82 3.50 14.33
C LYS A 192 -25.63 2.63 13.95
N ALA A 193 -24.80 2.28 14.90
CA ALA A 193 -23.61 1.42 14.69
C ALA A 193 -23.99 -0.03 14.30
N LEU A 194 -25.26 -0.43 14.49
CA LEU A 194 -25.75 -1.77 14.21
C LEU A 194 -26.86 -1.79 13.13
N ASN A 195 -26.94 -0.75 12.30
CA ASN A 195 -27.96 -0.66 11.24
C ASN A 195 -27.95 -1.83 10.25
N ASP A 196 -26.82 -2.50 10.08
CA ASP A 196 -26.67 -3.68 9.22
C ASP A 196 -27.10 -4.99 9.91
N MET A 197 -27.49 -4.91 11.19
CA MET A 197 -27.97 -6.04 11.94
C MET A 197 -29.47 -6.28 11.64
N THR A 198 -29.81 -7.52 11.32
CA THR A 198 -31.21 -7.93 11.18
C THR A 198 -31.68 -8.50 12.52
N VAL A 199 -32.77 -7.93 13.05
CA VAL A 199 -33.43 -8.40 14.28
C VAL A 199 -34.69 -9.15 13.90
N ARG A 200 -34.91 -10.30 14.51
CA ARG A 200 -36.11 -11.12 14.35
C ARG A 200 -36.66 -11.50 15.71
N LEU A 201 -37.96 -11.43 15.89
CA LEU A 201 -38.69 -12.08 16.98
C LEU A 201 -39.33 -13.34 16.39
N VAL A 202 -39.07 -14.47 17.00
CA VAL A 202 -39.47 -15.77 16.48
C VAL A 202 -40.20 -16.53 17.57
N ASN A 203 -41.26 -17.26 17.21
CA ASN A 203 -41.98 -18.12 18.16
C ASN A 203 -41.30 -19.49 18.35
N ALA A 204 -41.88 -20.33 19.19
CA ALA A 204 -41.34 -21.67 19.47
C ALA A 204 -41.28 -22.60 18.24
N ASP A 205 -42.04 -22.30 17.18
CA ASP A 205 -42.11 -23.06 15.92
C ASP A 205 -41.16 -22.47 14.84
N ASP A 206 -40.22 -21.60 15.21
CA ASP A 206 -39.31 -20.89 14.33
C ASP A 206 -40.01 -19.98 13.27
N ARG A 207 -41.28 -19.58 13.52
CA ARG A 207 -41.98 -18.59 12.67
C ARG A 207 -41.66 -17.16 13.09
N ILE A 208 -41.35 -16.31 12.13
CA ILE A 208 -40.97 -14.92 12.36
C ILE A 208 -42.22 -14.08 12.62
N LEU A 209 -42.35 -13.57 13.86
CA LEU A 209 -43.41 -12.68 14.32
C LEU A 209 -43.13 -11.21 13.92
N TYR A 210 -41.88 -10.80 14.01
CA TYR A 210 -41.35 -9.50 13.65
C TYR A 210 -39.99 -9.63 13.02
N SER A 211 -39.69 -8.82 12.05
CA SER A 211 -38.36 -8.67 11.49
C SER A 211 -38.10 -7.20 11.13
N SER A 212 -36.86 -6.73 11.35
CA SER A 212 -36.43 -5.44 10.77
C SER A 212 -36.42 -5.48 9.23
N ARG A 213 -36.51 -6.66 8.63
CA ARG A 213 -36.82 -6.93 7.24
C ARG A 213 -38.28 -7.34 7.11
N GLN A 214 -39.13 -6.43 6.74
CA GLN A 214 -40.58 -6.67 6.71
C GLN A 214 -41.04 -7.81 5.78
N ASP A 215 -40.27 -8.09 4.73
CA ASP A 215 -40.51 -9.18 3.79
C ASP A 215 -40.35 -10.58 4.42
N GLU A 216 -39.72 -10.70 5.57
CA GLU A 216 -39.52 -11.97 6.28
C GLU A 216 -40.66 -12.32 7.27
N VAL A 217 -41.50 -11.35 7.59
CA VAL A 217 -42.60 -11.55 8.56
C VAL A 217 -43.52 -12.67 8.08
N SER A 218 -43.97 -13.52 8.97
CA SER A 218 -44.77 -14.73 8.74
C SER A 218 -44.02 -15.91 8.11
N SER A 219 -42.82 -15.72 7.60
CA SER A 219 -42.00 -16.82 7.10
C SER A 219 -41.35 -17.64 8.23
N MET A 220 -40.80 -18.79 7.88
CA MET A 220 -39.96 -19.55 8.78
C MET A 220 -38.58 -18.95 8.84
N LEU A 221 -37.89 -19.12 9.97
CA LEU A 221 -36.50 -18.71 10.12
C LEU A 221 -35.66 -19.28 8.97
N PRO A 222 -34.81 -18.48 8.29
CA PRO A 222 -33.98 -18.97 7.19
C PRO A 222 -33.14 -20.18 7.62
N LYS A 223 -33.11 -21.23 6.79
CA LYS A 223 -32.53 -22.52 7.14
C LYS A 223 -31.07 -22.41 7.57
N ASN A 224 -30.26 -21.57 6.91
CA ASN A 224 -28.86 -21.35 7.27
C ASN A 224 -28.70 -20.75 8.69
N ILE A 225 -29.64 -19.92 9.14
CA ILE A 225 -29.64 -19.36 10.49
C ILE A 225 -30.15 -20.39 11.50
N ALA A 226 -31.22 -21.13 11.17
CA ALA A 226 -31.75 -22.22 12.01
C ALA A 226 -30.70 -23.31 12.23
N ASP A 227 -29.99 -23.73 11.19
CA ASP A 227 -28.91 -24.73 11.27
C ASP A 227 -27.77 -24.28 12.23
N LEU A 228 -27.39 -22.99 12.17
CA LEU A 228 -26.37 -22.41 13.06
C LEU A 228 -26.82 -22.38 14.53
N LEU A 229 -28.09 -22.17 14.76
CA LEU A 229 -28.67 -22.11 16.11
C LEU A 229 -29.08 -23.50 16.66
N SER A 230 -28.90 -24.57 15.90
CA SER A 230 -29.24 -25.90 16.31
C SER A 230 -28.50 -26.30 17.59
N GLY A 231 -29.23 -26.61 18.66
CA GLY A 231 -28.68 -26.94 19.98
C GLY A 231 -28.23 -25.75 20.83
N VAL A 232 -28.48 -24.50 20.38
CA VAL A 232 -28.19 -23.28 21.15
C VAL A 232 -29.45 -22.83 21.87
N GLU A 233 -29.46 -22.86 23.19
CA GLU A 233 -30.57 -22.36 23.99
C GLU A 233 -30.53 -20.81 24.08
N SER A 234 -29.37 -20.24 24.39
CA SER A 234 -29.11 -18.80 24.41
C SER A 234 -27.62 -18.53 24.22
N GLY A 235 -27.29 -17.44 23.56
CA GLY A 235 -25.89 -17.02 23.32
C GLY A 235 -25.60 -16.64 21.87
N SER A 236 -24.32 -16.63 21.52
CA SER A 236 -23.87 -16.22 20.18
C SER A 236 -23.07 -17.31 19.49
N VAL A 237 -23.30 -17.47 18.20
CA VAL A 237 -22.53 -18.35 17.31
C VAL A 237 -22.02 -17.52 16.14
N MET A 238 -20.76 -17.74 15.78
CA MET A 238 -20.15 -17.09 14.61
C MET A 238 -19.57 -18.14 13.68
N ASP A 239 -19.93 -18.05 12.41
CA ASP A 239 -19.28 -18.81 11.36
C ASP A 239 -18.47 -17.88 10.42
N ARG A 240 -18.26 -18.28 9.16
CA ARG A 240 -17.54 -17.48 8.17
C ARG A 240 -18.37 -16.33 7.59
N GLU A 241 -19.69 -16.47 7.58
CA GLU A 241 -20.62 -15.56 6.90
C GLU A 241 -21.38 -14.69 7.88
N TYR A 242 -21.80 -15.25 9.03
CA TYR A 242 -22.70 -14.59 9.98
C TYR A 242 -22.22 -14.71 11.44
N LEU A 243 -22.49 -13.65 12.19
CA LEU A 243 -22.62 -13.71 13.65
C LEU A 243 -24.11 -13.74 13.95
N VAL A 244 -24.57 -14.74 14.69
CA VAL A 244 -25.97 -14.91 15.08
C VAL A 244 -26.05 -14.98 16.59
N THR A 245 -27.00 -14.26 17.19
CA THR A 245 -27.33 -14.38 18.61
C THR A 245 -28.76 -14.87 18.76
N LYS A 246 -29.00 -15.66 19.81
CA LYS A 246 -30.32 -16.09 20.23
C LYS A 246 -30.49 -15.83 21.73
N ASP A 247 -31.51 -15.08 22.07
CA ASP A 247 -31.93 -14.85 23.47
C ASP A 247 -33.39 -15.24 23.64
N SER A 248 -33.67 -16.00 24.70
CA SER A 248 -34.99 -16.59 24.96
C SER A 248 -35.80 -15.69 25.87
N CYS A 249 -37.00 -15.29 25.42
CA CYS A 249 -37.97 -14.53 26.18
C CYS A 249 -38.74 -15.41 27.18
N GLN A 250 -39.37 -14.78 28.18
CA GLN A 250 -40.13 -15.47 29.23
C GLN A 250 -41.37 -16.25 28.70
N ASN A 251 -41.95 -15.80 27.59
CA ASN A 251 -43.11 -16.42 26.95
C ASN A 251 -42.79 -17.53 25.93
N GLY A 252 -41.50 -17.96 25.85
CA GLY A 252 -41.04 -18.96 24.89
C GLY A 252 -40.71 -18.43 23.49
N TRP A 253 -40.77 -17.12 23.24
CA TRP A 253 -40.27 -16.53 22.02
C TRP A 253 -38.75 -16.36 22.08
N HIS A 254 -38.13 -16.07 20.91
CA HIS A 254 -36.70 -15.86 20.84
C HIS A 254 -36.42 -14.60 20.05
N VAL A 255 -35.53 -13.77 20.58
CA VAL A 255 -34.90 -12.66 19.83
C VAL A 255 -33.68 -13.21 19.14
N ILE A 256 -33.65 -13.11 17.82
CA ILE A 256 -32.54 -13.55 16.97
C ILE A 256 -31.96 -12.35 16.24
N CYS A 257 -30.70 -12.03 16.51
CA CYS A 257 -29.99 -10.98 15.80
C CYS A 257 -28.96 -11.61 14.87
N THR A 258 -28.90 -11.13 13.63
CA THR A 258 -27.93 -11.59 12.63
C THR A 258 -27.20 -10.42 12.02
N ILE A 259 -25.87 -10.53 11.93
CA ILE A 259 -25.03 -9.55 11.20
C ILE A 259 -24.04 -10.31 10.32
N SER A 260 -23.81 -9.86 9.09
CA SER A 260 -22.82 -10.50 8.23
C SER A 260 -21.40 -10.15 8.66
N VAL A 261 -20.48 -11.13 8.61
CA VAL A 261 -19.06 -10.93 8.89
C VAL A 261 -18.45 -9.96 7.88
N GLU A 262 -18.96 -9.94 6.66
CA GLU A 262 -18.54 -8.99 5.63
C GLU A 262 -18.89 -7.55 6.00
N SER A 263 -20.12 -7.28 6.45
CA SER A 263 -20.52 -5.93 6.89
C SER A 263 -19.72 -5.48 8.11
N MET A 264 -19.47 -6.38 9.06
CA MET A 264 -18.62 -6.10 10.24
C MET A 264 -17.20 -5.66 9.87
N THR A 265 -16.63 -6.23 8.78
CA THR A 265 -15.23 -6.01 8.40
C THR A 265 -15.06 -5.03 7.23
N ARG A 266 -16.13 -4.58 6.61
CA ARG A 266 -16.12 -3.76 5.40
C ARG A 266 -15.35 -2.44 5.57
N GLU A 267 -15.63 -1.69 6.62
CA GLU A 267 -14.92 -0.44 6.88
C GLU A 267 -13.43 -0.66 7.15
N ASN A 268 -13.13 -1.74 7.90
CA ASN A 268 -11.75 -2.12 8.18
C ASN A 268 -11.03 -2.57 6.90
N ALA A 269 -11.70 -3.28 6.01
CA ALA A 269 -11.15 -3.66 4.70
C ALA A 269 -10.84 -2.45 3.83
N ILE A 270 -11.73 -1.44 3.81
CA ILE A 270 -11.51 -0.17 3.08
C ILE A 270 -10.33 0.60 3.69
N ALA A 271 -10.25 0.69 5.02
CA ALA A 271 -9.13 1.32 5.72
C ALA A 271 -7.81 0.58 5.43
N ALA A 272 -7.85 -0.74 5.39
CA ALA A 272 -6.73 -1.60 5.02
C ALA A 272 -6.22 -1.32 3.60
N GLN A 273 -7.12 -1.26 2.63
CA GLN A 273 -6.75 -0.94 1.24
C GLN A 273 -6.07 0.44 1.15
N LYS A 274 -6.61 1.45 1.84
CA LYS A 274 -6.00 2.79 1.89
C LYS A 274 -4.59 2.74 2.50
N THR A 275 -4.41 2.00 3.59
CA THR A 275 -3.11 1.84 4.25
C THR A 275 -2.10 1.17 3.32
N ILE A 276 -2.49 0.10 2.63
CA ILE A 276 -1.64 -0.58 1.64
C ILE A 276 -1.21 0.38 0.52
N LEU A 277 -2.14 1.17 -0.01
CA LEU A 277 -1.83 2.16 -1.05
C LEU A 277 -0.85 3.23 -0.57
N ILE A 278 -1.02 3.73 0.66
CA ILE A 278 -0.10 4.72 1.26
C ILE A 278 1.30 4.10 1.43
N VAL A 279 1.39 2.88 1.96
CA VAL A 279 2.67 2.18 2.13
C VAL A 279 3.34 1.95 0.77
N ALA A 280 2.59 1.51 -0.24
CA ALA A 280 3.11 1.33 -1.59
C ALA A 280 3.63 2.65 -2.19
N ALA A 281 2.91 3.76 -2.01
CA ALA A 281 3.34 5.07 -2.47
C ALA A 281 4.64 5.52 -1.78
N ILE A 282 4.75 5.34 -0.45
CA ILE A 282 5.98 5.64 0.31
C ILE A 282 7.15 4.80 -0.20
N CYS A 283 6.95 3.49 -0.40
CA CYS A 283 7.98 2.61 -0.95
C CYS A 283 8.43 3.06 -2.36
N CYS A 284 7.52 3.45 -3.23
CA CYS A 284 7.85 4.01 -4.54
C CYS A 284 8.72 5.28 -4.42
N VAL A 285 8.35 6.22 -3.55
CA VAL A 285 9.13 7.44 -3.32
C VAL A 285 10.54 7.12 -2.82
N LEU A 286 10.68 6.17 -1.89
CA LEU A 286 11.99 5.74 -1.38
C LEU A 286 12.84 5.09 -2.46
N ILE A 287 12.27 4.23 -3.31
CA ILE A 287 12.98 3.58 -4.42
C ILE A 287 13.43 4.62 -5.44
N PHE A 288 12.52 5.50 -5.91
CA PHE A 288 12.88 6.54 -6.88
C PHE A 288 13.87 7.53 -6.31
N GLY A 289 13.72 7.95 -5.04
CA GLY A 289 14.67 8.80 -4.34
C GLY A 289 16.05 8.16 -4.23
N GLY A 290 16.12 6.88 -3.88
CA GLY A 290 17.37 6.10 -3.82
C GLY A 290 18.07 6.00 -5.19
N ILE A 291 17.32 5.74 -6.26
CA ILE A 291 17.84 5.71 -7.63
C ILE A 291 18.35 7.10 -8.04
N PHE A 292 17.63 8.16 -7.70
CA PHE A 292 18.03 9.53 -8.00
C PHE A 292 19.34 9.91 -7.29
N VAL A 293 19.43 9.67 -5.99
CA VAL A 293 20.65 9.92 -5.20
C VAL A 293 21.82 9.11 -5.75
N TYR A 294 21.60 7.84 -6.08
CA TYR A 294 22.63 7.00 -6.69
C TYR A 294 23.14 7.58 -8.02
N ARG A 295 22.25 8.04 -8.90
CA ARG A 295 22.64 8.66 -10.18
C ARG A 295 23.45 9.93 -10.00
N VAL A 296 23.00 10.82 -9.12
CA VAL A 296 23.71 12.07 -8.82
C VAL A 296 25.10 11.79 -8.24
N PHE A 297 25.20 10.86 -7.28
CA PHE A 297 26.47 10.46 -6.68
C PHE A 297 27.43 9.86 -7.71
N ASN A 298 26.95 8.97 -8.57
CA ASN A 298 27.78 8.31 -9.57
C ASN A 298 28.29 9.30 -10.63
N GLN A 299 27.48 10.26 -11.05
CA GLN A 299 27.92 11.34 -11.96
C GLN A 299 29.00 12.22 -11.32
N SER A 300 28.83 12.58 -10.05
CA SER A 300 29.81 13.40 -9.32
C SER A 300 31.14 12.67 -9.14
N VAL A 301 31.11 11.39 -8.78
CA VAL A 301 32.33 10.56 -8.62
C VAL A 301 33.04 10.37 -9.96
N SER A 302 32.29 10.12 -11.04
CA SER A 302 32.85 9.96 -12.38
C SER A 302 33.60 11.20 -12.84
N GLY A 303 33.04 12.40 -12.62
CA GLY A 303 33.68 13.67 -12.94
C GLY A 303 34.98 13.90 -12.17
N ILE A 304 34.99 13.59 -10.85
CA ILE A 304 36.19 13.72 -10.02
C ILE A 304 37.30 12.76 -10.48
N VAL A 305 36.95 11.51 -10.79
CA VAL A 305 37.90 10.51 -11.28
C VAL A 305 38.53 10.92 -12.60
N THR A 306 37.73 11.48 -13.52
CA THR A 306 38.26 11.97 -14.82
C THR A 306 39.22 13.14 -14.61
N ASP A 307 38.86 14.14 -13.81
CA ASP A 307 39.72 15.30 -13.50
C ASP A 307 41.04 14.91 -12.81
N LEU A 308 40.94 13.94 -11.89
CA LEU A 308 42.16 13.39 -11.23
C LEU A 308 43.06 12.62 -12.21
N ASN A 309 42.46 11.86 -13.13
CA ASN A 309 43.20 11.10 -14.12
C ASN A 309 43.86 12.01 -15.15
N ASP A 310 43.19 13.06 -15.60
CA ASP A 310 43.78 14.08 -16.52
C ASP A 310 44.94 14.81 -15.86
N LYS A 311 44.82 15.24 -14.61
CA LYS A 311 45.90 15.85 -13.83
C LYS A 311 47.06 14.90 -13.58
N ALA A 312 46.77 13.61 -13.38
CA ALA A 312 47.77 12.58 -13.21
C ALA A 312 48.49 12.18 -14.52
N SER A 313 47.92 12.49 -15.68
CA SER A 313 48.40 12.04 -16.98
C SER A 313 49.33 13.04 -17.66
N HIS A 314 49.33 14.32 -17.25
CA HIS A 314 50.11 15.37 -17.90
C HIS A 314 51.17 15.96 -16.96
N ASP A 315 52.24 16.51 -17.55
CA ASP A 315 53.21 17.33 -16.86
C ASP A 315 52.64 18.72 -16.59
N LEU A 316 52.58 19.10 -15.31
CA LEU A 316 51.90 20.33 -14.88
C LEU A 316 52.53 21.63 -15.43
N MET A 317 53.81 21.60 -15.81
CA MET A 317 54.52 22.76 -16.33
C MET A 317 54.24 22.96 -17.84
N THR A 318 54.26 21.85 -18.58
CA THR A 318 54.28 21.89 -20.06
C THR A 318 52.93 21.54 -20.68
N GLY A 319 52.06 20.84 -19.92
CA GLY A 319 50.80 20.31 -20.47
C GLY A 319 50.99 19.11 -21.40
N LEU A 320 52.20 18.63 -21.63
CA LEU A 320 52.50 17.40 -22.36
C LEU A 320 52.17 16.17 -21.52
N LEU A 321 52.13 14.98 -22.12
CA LEU A 321 52.09 13.76 -21.37
C LEU A 321 53.28 13.68 -20.42
N ASN A 322 53.03 13.30 -19.15
CA ASN A 322 54.13 13.00 -18.26
C ASN A 322 54.75 11.63 -18.62
N LYS A 323 55.95 11.35 -18.09
CA LYS A 323 56.74 10.15 -18.40
C LYS A 323 55.91 8.86 -18.30
N THR A 324 55.17 8.70 -17.21
CA THR A 324 54.39 7.46 -16.95
C THR A 324 53.25 7.31 -17.97
N SER A 325 52.50 8.35 -18.23
CA SER A 325 51.39 8.34 -19.20
C SER A 325 51.90 8.18 -20.63
N PHE A 326 52.96 8.87 -20.99
CA PHE A 326 53.61 8.72 -22.30
C PHE A 326 54.02 7.26 -22.52
N GLN A 327 54.72 6.67 -21.54
CA GLN A 327 55.15 5.27 -21.60
C GLN A 327 53.94 4.31 -21.77
N ASN A 328 52.86 4.51 -21.01
CA ASN A 328 51.66 3.69 -21.09
C ASN A 328 50.98 3.82 -22.46
N PHE A 329 50.82 5.03 -22.97
CA PHE A 329 50.19 5.26 -24.29
C PHE A 329 51.06 4.68 -25.41
N VAL A 330 52.33 4.90 -25.41
CA VAL A 330 53.25 4.36 -26.42
C VAL A 330 53.30 2.83 -26.37
N THR A 331 53.26 2.21 -25.15
CA THR A 331 53.18 0.78 -25.01
C THR A 331 51.93 0.19 -25.69
N ASN A 332 50.79 0.87 -25.52
CA ASN A 332 49.54 0.45 -26.17
C ASN A 332 49.60 0.62 -27.68
N GLU A 333 50.15 1.73 -28.18
CA GLU A 333 50.34 1.98 -29.61
C GLU A 333 51.27 0.94 -30.25
N ILE A 334 52.41 0.63 -29.63
CA ILE A 334 53.33 -0.41 -30.09
C ILE A 334 52.66 -1.79 -30.15
N ALA A 335 51.82 -2.11 -29.12
CA ALA A 335 51.08 -3.36 -29.09
C ALA A 335 49.99 -3.45 -30.16
N ALA A 336 49.48 -2.32 -30.61
CA ALA A 336 48.43 -2.21 -31.63
C ALA A 336 48.98 -2.08 -33.06
N LEU A 337 50.29 -1.92 -33.24
CA LEU A 337 50.95 -1.80 -34.55
C LEU A 337 50.59 -2.96 -35.47
N SER A 338 49.96 -2.69 -36.59
CA SER A 338 49.78 -3.67 -37.66
C SER A 338 51.08 -3.95 -38.44
N GLU A 339 51.10 -5.11 -39.12
CA GLU A 339 52.29 -5.54 -39.87
C GLU A 339 52.72 -4.58 -41.03
N THR A 340 51.95 -3.61 -41.38
CA THR A 340 52.17 -2.64 -42.48
C THR A 340 52.45 -1.23 -42.00
N GLN A 341 52.33 -0.95 -40.71
CA GLN A 341 52.50 0.40 -40.15
C GLN A 341 53.97 0.65 -39.80
N VAL A 342 54.46 1.83 -40.12
CA VAL A 342 55.74 2.36 -39.71
C VAL A 342 55.51 3.40 -38.62
N SER A 343 56.36 3.44 -37.61
CA SER A 343 56.34 4.46 -36.58
C SER A 343 57.75 4.91 -36.21
N SER A 344 57.86 6.10 -35.66
CA SER A 344 59.14 6.58 -35.10
C SER A 344 59.01 6.89 -33.61
N PHE A 345 60.09 6.64 -32.90
CA PHE A 345 60.28 7.08 -31.54
C PHE A 345 61.48 8.04 -31.48
N ILE A 346 61.25 9.24 -30.99
CA ILE A 346 62.23 10.32 -31.00
C ILE A 346 62.47 10.74 -29.56
N MET A 347 63.71 10.67 -29.13
CA MET A 347 64.19 11.29 -27.88
C MET A 347 64.81 12.64 -28.21
N LEU A 348 64.51 13.65 -27.41
CA LEU A 348 65.03 15.01 -27.56
C LEU A 348 65.57 15.51 -26.22
N ASP A 349 66.68 16.26 -26.27
CA ASP A 349 67.27 16.86 -25.09
C ASP A 349 67.81 18.25 -25.44
N LEU A 350 67.57 19.20 -24.54
CA LEU A 350 68.07 20.59 -24.73
C LEU A 350 69.52 20.68 -24.31
N ASP A 351 70.38 20.76 -25.30
CA ASP A 351 71.82 20.93 -25.04
C ASP A 351 72.12 22.25 -24.33
N ASN A 352 73.00 22.22 -23.35
CA ASN A 352 73.45 23.37 -22.56
C ASN A 352 72.30 24.07 -21.76
N PHE A 353 71.17 23.36 -21.52
CA PHE A 353 70.04 23.90 -20.75
C PHE A 353 70.47 24.33 -19.33
N LYS A 354 71.43 23.65 -18.71
CA LYS A 354 72.00 24.10 -17.44
C LYS A 354 72.59 25.51 -17.53
N LYS A 355 73.23 25.88 -18.64
CA LYS A 355 73.78 27.24 -18.78
C LYS A 355 72.65 28.30 -18.87
N VAL A 356 71.49 27.94 -19.42
CA VAL A 356 70.29 28.82 -19.39
C VAL A 356 69.91 29.12 -17.97
N ASN A 357 69.79 28.06 -17.13
CA ASN A 357 69.44 28.23 -15.73
C ASN A 357 70.52 29.02 -14.95
N ASP A 358 71.81 28.72 -15.19
CA ASP A 358 72.90 29.35 -14.45
C ASP A 358 73.13 30.80 -14.83
N GLN A 359 72.89 31.20 -16.12
CA GLN A 359 73.11 32.54 -16.61
C GLN A 359 71.87 33.43 -16.64
N LEU A 360 70.72 32.89 -16.96
CA LEU A 360 69.49 33.64 -17.12
C LEU A 360 68.45 33.41 -16.00
N GLY A 361 68.74 32.45 -15.13
CA GLY A 361 67.86 32.10 -13.97
C GLY A 361 66.85 31.01 -14.29
N HIS A 362 66.37 30.32 -13.25
CA HIS A 362 65.44 29.20 -13.35
C HIS A 362 64.09 29.60 -14.01
N SER A 363 63.60 30.84 -13.83
CA SER A 363 62.36 31.31 -14.45
C SER A 363 62.49 31.36 -15.98
N VAL A 364 63.63 31.70 -16.52
CA VAL A 364 63.88 31.67 -17.96
C VAL A 364 64.01 30.23 -18.44
N GLY A 365 64.66 29.36 -17.63
CA GLY A 365 64.71 27.93 -17.94
C GLY A 365 63.33 27.31 -18.02
N ASP A 366 62.45 27.59 -17.05
CA ASP A 366 61.06 27.13 -17.06
C ASP A 366 60.32 27.63 -18.33
N ASP A 367 60.48 28.89 -18.71
CA ASP A 367 59.90 29.45 -19.94
C ASP A 367 60.44 28.71 -21.19
N VAL A 368 61.73 28.43 -21.27
CA VAL A 368 62.34 27.60 -22.34
C VAL A 368 61.69 26.23 -22.44
N ILE A 369 61.47 25.54 -21.32
CA ILE A 369 60.80 24.26 -21.30
C ILE A 369 59.35 24.35 -21.80
N ILE A 370 58.59 25.39 -21.36
CA ILE A 370 57.19 25.61 -21.80
C ILE A 370 57.14 25.95 -23.30
N ARG A 371 58.04 26.78 -23.78
CA ARG A 371 58.15 27.12 -25.21
C ARG A 371 58.55 25.92 -26.05
N MET A 372 59.47 25.10 -25.59
CA MET A 372 59.85 23.86 -26.25
C MET A 372 58.65 22.92 -26.39
N ALA A 373 57.90 22.75 -25.31
CA ALA A 373 56.69 21.92 -25.33
C ALA A 373 55.67 22.39 -26.38
N LYS A 374 55.41 23.71 -26.43
CA LYS A 374 54.52 24.32 -27.46
C LYS A 374 55.06 24.15 -28.88
N LEU A 375 56.40 24.26 -29.05
CA LEU A 375 57.02 24.06 -30.33
C LEU A 375 56.87 22.60 -30.80
N LEU A 376 57.01 21.62 -29.91
CA LEU A 376 56.80 20.22 -30.25
C LEU A 376 55.34 19.93 -30.63
N GLN A 377 54.37 20.47 -29.88
CA GLN A 377 52.96 20.34 -30.22
C GLN A 377 52.59 20.96 -31.56
N ASN A 378 53.23 22.06 -31.93
CA ASN A 378 52.96 22.72 -33.20
C ASN A 378 53.69 22.06 -34.38
N ALA A 379 54.85 21.47 -34.15
CA ALA A 379 55.65 20.80 -35.21
C ALA A 379 55.10 19.42 -35.58
N PHE A 380 54.38 18.76 -34.61
CA PHE A 380 53.80 17.42 -34.78
C PHE A 380 52.32 17.47 -34.40
N THR A 381 51.45 17.38 -35.37
CA THR A 381 50.00 17.64 -35.18
C THR A 381 49.10 16.39 -35.30
N GLU A 382 49.51 15.40 -36.08
CA GLU A 382 48.66 14.22 -36.38
C GLU A 382 49.33 12.93 -36.00
N ASN A 383 48.56 11.98 -35.49
CA ASN A 383 49.02 10.66 -35.13
C ASN A 383 50.32 10.65 -34.27
N VAL A 384 50.40 11.52 -33.27
CA VAL A 384 51.58 11.78 -32.48
C VAL A 384 51.24 11.76 -30.97
N LEU A 385 52.13 11.20 -30.17
CA LEU A 385 52.17 11.37 -28.73
C LEU A 385 53.44 12.18 -28.41
N VAL A 386 53.28 13.23 -27.62
CA VAL A 386 54.40 14.06 -27.16
C VAL A 386 54.41 14.02 -25.62
N GLY A 387 55.55 13.67 -25.04
CA GLY A 387 55.73 13.59 -23.61
C GLY A 387 56.99 14.30 -23.12
N ARG A 388 56.94 14.75 -21.85
CA ARG A 388 58.12 15.22 -21.13
C ARG A 388 58.61 14.08 -20.25
N MET A 389 59.88 13.69 -20.50
CA MET A 389 60.48 12.55 -19.81
C MET A 389 61.12 12.94 -18.47
N GLY A 390 61.47 14.21 -18.28
CA GLY A 390 61.99 14.82 -17.07
C GLY A 390 63.03 15.89 -17.38
N GLY A 391 63.13 16.89 -16.52
CA GLY A 391 64.09 17.98 -16.75
C GLY A 391 63.91 18.66 -18.11
N ASP A 392 64.94 18.56 -18.96
CA ASP A 392 65.05 19.09 -20.33
C ASP A 392 64.88 18.01 -21.40
N GLU A 393 64.38 16.80 -21.03
CA GLU A 393 64.16 15.68 -21.93
C GLU A 393 62.72 15.58 -22.39
N PHE A 394 62.50 15.38 -23.67
CA PHE A 394 61.21 15.18 -24.31
C PHE A 394 61.24 13.90 -25.16
N ALA A 395 60.08 13.30 -25.35
CA ALA A 395 59.93 12.19 -26.26
C ALA A 395 58.72 12.37 -27.18
N ILE A 396 58.83 11.86 -28.39
CA ILE A 396 57.79 11.87 -29.39
C ILE A 396 57.62 10.43 -29.90
N TYR A 397 56.38 9.99 -30.01
CA TYR A 397 56.04 8.78 -30.73
C TYR A 397 55.13 9.20 -31.87
N ARG A 398 55.52 8.87 -33.10
CA ARG A 398 54.86 9.28 -34.33
C ARG A 398 54.46 8.04 -35.15
N ASN A 399 53.19 7.92 -35.47
CA ASN A 399 52.69 6.88 -36.37
C ASN A 399 52.59 7.43 -37.82
N TYR A 400 53.02 6.63 -38.81
CA TYR A 400 52.92 6.92 -40.22
C TYR A 400 51.99 5.92 -40.90
N PRO A 401 50.64 6.12 -40.80
CA PRO A 401 49.71 5.24 -41.44
C PRO A 401 49.81 5.36 -42.96
N ASP A 402 49.74 4.21 -43.62
CA ASP A 402 49.72 4.12 -45.08
C ASP A 402 51.02 4.54 -45.83
N LEU A 403 52.15 4.79 -45.15
CA LEU A 403 53.42 5.09 -45.76
C LEU A 403 54.34 3.83 -45.77
N SER A 404 55.13 3.68 -46.84
CA SER A 404 56.23 2.76 -46.87
C SER A 404 57.35 3.17 -45.89
N PHE A 405 58.29 2.30 -45.61
CA PHE A 405 59.40 2.63 -44.73
C PHE A 405 60.25 3.77 -45.26
N GLU A 406 60.52 3.79 -46.60
CA GLU A 406 61.28 4.88 -47.27
C GLU A 406 60.55 6.20 -47.14
N GLU A 407 59.25 6.24 -47.44
CA GLU A 407 58.44 7.45 -47.33
C GLU A 407 58.33 7.96 -45.89
N ALA A 408 58.12 7.07 -44.91
CA ALA A 408 58.11 7.38 -43.49
C ALA A 408 59.45 7.93 -43.00
N ASN A 409 60.56 7.37 -43.49
CA ASN A 409 61.89 7.83 -43.18
C ASN A 409 62.14 9.23 -43.76
N GLU A 410 61.78 9.52 -45.02
CA GLU A 410 61.85 10.84 -45.60
C GLU A 410 61.06 11.85 -44.81
N MET A 411 59.79 11.48 -44.48
CA MET A 411 58.91 12.33 -43.68
C MET A 411 59.46 12.63 -42.30
N ALA A 412 59.99 11.62 -41.60
CA ALA A 412 60.63 11.80 -40.29
C ALA A 412 61.86 12.74 -40.38
N HIS A 413 62.63 12.63 -41.44
CA HIS A 413 63.76 13.56 -41.69
C HIS A 413 63.27 15.00 -41.90
N ASP A 414 62.23 15.21 -42.70
CA ASP A 414 61.65 16.55 -42.95
C ASP A 414 61.01 17.14 -41.67
N GLU A 415 60.25 16.38 -40.91
CA GLU A 415 59.67 16.80 -39.63
C GLU A 415 60.74 17.23 -38.63
N ILE A 416 61.80 16.43 -38.46
CA ILE A 416 62.93 16.78 -37.60
C ILE A 416 63.67 17.99 -38.09
N HIS A 417 63.93 18.10 -39.40
CA HIS A 417 64.59 19.28 -39.97
C HIS A 417 63.75 20.55 -39.77
N HIS A 418 62.44 20.44 -39.93
CA HIS A 418 61.46 21.52 -39.65
C HIS A 418 61.53 21.92 -38.16
N LEU A 419 61.50 20.96 -37.23
CA LEU A 419 61.66 21.20 -35.80
C LEU A 419 62.93 21.98 -35.47
N TYR A 420 64.06 21.58 -36.02
CA TYR A 420 65.33 22.27 -35.79
C TYR A 420 65.35 23.69 -36.30
N ASN A 421 64.69 23.96 -37.44
CA ASN A 421 64.57 25.30 -38.00
C ASN A 421 63.63 26.19 -37.15
N CYS A 422 62.54 25.61 -36.64
CA CYS A 422 61.66 26.28 -35.70
C CYS A 422 62.34 26.56 -34.38
N PHE A 423 63.12 25.59 -33.84
CA PHE A 423 63.90 25.79 -32.64
C PHE A 423 64.92 26.92 -32.77
N LYS A 424 65.66 26.99 -33.91
CA LYS A 424 66.64 28.03 -34.13
C LYS A 424 66.01 29.44 -34.15
N ARG A 425 64.79 29.56 -34.63
CA ARG A 425 64.06 30.86 -34.66
C ARG A 425 63.48 31.21 -33.31
N GLU A 426 62.88 30.23 -32.66
CA GLU A 426 62.19 30.45 -31.40
C GLU A 426 63.17 30.82 -30.26
N PHE A 427 64.36 30.22 -30.24
CA PHE A 427 65.32 30.36 -29.16
C PHE A 427 66.59 31.16 -29.62
N GLU A 428 66.45 32.09 -30.54
CA GLU A 428 67.56 32.87 -31.07
C GLU A 428 68.34 33.61 -29.99
N LYS A 429 67.65 34.28 -29.06
CA LYS A 429 68.27 35.03 -27.95
C LYS A 429 69.07 34.11 -26.98
N GLU A 430 68.43 33.04 -26.58
CA GLU A 430 69.01 32.06 -25.62
C GLU A 430 70.21 31.30 -26.27
N ARG A 431 70.13 31.09 -27.59
CA ARG A 431 71.24 30.55 -28.39
C ARG A 431 72.44 31.46 -28.38
N ASP A 432 72.24 32.74 -28.62
CA ASP A 432 73.34 33.73 -28.67
C ASP A 432 74.02 33.89 -27.33
N ILE A 433 73.29 33.78 -26.23
CA ILE A 433 73.81 33.94 -24.85
C ILE A 433 74.36 32.63 -24.31
N CYS A 434 73.58 31.56 -24.33
CA CYS A 434 73.86 30.31 -23.61
C CYS A 434 74.29 29.16 -24.53
N GLN A 435 74.24 29.36 -25.84
CA GLN A 435 74.52 28.33 -26.85
C GLN A 435 73.59 27.12 -26.70
N ILE A 436 72.31 27.41 -26.39
CA ILE A 436 71.28 26.34 -26.29
C ILE A 436 71.05 25.75 -27.68
N SER A 437 70.92 24.46 -27.75
CA SER A 437 70.52 23.72 -28.95
C SER A 437 69.67 22.52 -28.59
N VAL A 438 69.20 21.78 -29.53
CA VAL A 438 68.49 20.53 -29.34
C VAL A 438 69.28 19.41 -30.03
N SER A 439 69.43 18.31 -29.36
CA SER A 439 69.89 17.03 -29.92
C SER A 439 68.77 16.03 -29.94
N SER A 440 68.67 15.19 -30.96
CA SER A 440 67.66 14.16 -31.03
C SER A 440 68.20 12.81 -31.49
N GLY A 441 67.68 11.76 -30.92
CA GLY A 441 67.83 10.40 -31.40
C GLY A 441 66.51 9.90 -31.97
N VAL A 442 66.54 9.47 -33.22
CA VAL A 442 65.39 9.03 -33.95
C VAL A 442 65.52 7.54 -34.24
N TYR A 443 64.58 6.75 -33.77
CA TYR A 443 64.47 5.36 -34.10
C TYR A 443 63.20 5.11 -34.92
N LEU A 444 63.41 4.65 -36.18
CA LEU A 444 62.33 4.19 -37.03
C LEU A 444 62.08 2.70 -36.78
N MET A 445 60.78 2.38 -36.56
CA MET A 445 60.32 1.03 -36.37
C MET A 445 59.59 0.55 -37.59
N GLU A 446 60.08 -0.59 -38.11
CA GLU A 446 59.40 -1.37 -39.10
C GLU A 446 58.81 -2.61 -38.43
N LYS A 447 58.22 -3.51 -39.17
CA LYS A 447 57.71 -4.80 -38.71
C LYS A 447 58.51 -5.44 -37.59
N GLY A 448 57.92 -5.70 -36.46
CA GLY A 448 58.57 -6.43 -35.37
C GLY A 448 57.82 -6.46 -34.05
N LYS A 449 58.25 -7.28 -33.11
CA LYS A 449 57.78 -7.24 -31.74
C LYS A 449 58.72 -6.36 -30.95
N TYR A 450 58.24 -5.18 -30.58
CA TYR A 450 59.00 -4.22 -29.78
C TYR A 450 58.33 -4.07 -28.39
N THR A 451 59.16 -3.85 -27.39
CA THR A 451 58.71 -3.29 -26.12
C THR A 451 59.05 -1.82 -26.04
N PHE A 452 58.39 -1.06 -25.20
CA PHE A 452 58.70 0.32 -24.96
C PHE A 452 60.20 0.46 -24.57
N GLU A 453 60.74 -0.44 -23.80
CA GLU A 453 62.13 -0.40 -23.34
C GLU A 453 63.13 -0.59 -24.48
N ASP A 454 62.83 -1.45 -25.44
CA ASP A 454 63.66 -1.66 -26.62
C ASP A 454 63.73 -0.39 -27.49
N VAL A 455 62.58 0.22 -27.72
CA VAL A 455 62.40 1.42 -28.54
C VAL A 455 63.08 2.63 -27.85
N TYR A 456 62.85 2.78 -26.55
CA TYR A 456 63.47 3.81 -25.74
C TYR A 456 64.99 3.72 -25.77
N LYS A 457 65.56 2.53 -25.51
CA LYS A 457 67.03 2.32 -25.53
C LYS A 457 67.67 2.64 -26.87
N ARG A 458 67.02 2.30 -27.98
CA ARG A 458 67.55 2.56 -29.32
C ARG A 458 67.56 4.06 -29.62
N ALA A 459 66.49 4.78 -29.32
CA ALA A 459 66.41 6.23 -29.50
C ALA A 459 67.34 6.95 -28.53
N ASP A 460 67.48 6.52 -27.28
CA ASP A 460 68.40 7.10 -26.33
C ASP A 460 69.86 6.91 -26.76
N SER A 461 70.22 5.71 -27.25
CA SER A 461 71.56 5.46 -27.83
C SER A 461 71.82 6.38 -29.02
N ALA A 462 70.83 6.57 -29.87
CA ALA A 462 70.95 7.51 -31.00
C ALA A 462 71.14 8.96 -30.53
N LEU A 463 70.39 9.39 -29.51
CA LEU A 463 70.55 10.72 -28.88
C LEU A 463 71.97 10.89 -28.27
N TYR A 464 72.43 9.84 -27.57
CA TYR A 464 73.81 9.88 -27.03
C TYR A 464 74.85 10.06 -28.09
N GLU A 465 74.75 9.37 -29.25
CA GLU A 465 75.68 9.56 -30.37
C GLU A 465 75.56 10.94 -31.03
N ALA A 466 74.33 11.50 -31.12
CA ALA A 466 74.11 12.89 -31.57
C ALA A 466 74.89 13.90 -30.68
N LYS A 467 74.81 13.73 -29.35
CA LYS A 467 75.50 14.57 -28.38
C LYS A 467 77.06 14.41 -28.50
N ARG A 468 77.57 13.21 -28.70
CA ARG A 468 78.98 12.92 -28.87
C ARG A 468 79.57 13.49 -30.18
N SER A 469 78.79 13.48 -31.23
CA SER A 469 79.18 13.95 -32.58
C SER A 469 79.12 15.47 -32.74
N GLY A 470 78.95 16.22 -31.64
CA GLY A 470 79.11 17.68 -31.64
C GLY A 470 77.78 18.43 -31.32
N LYS A 471 76.71 17.74 -30.88
CA LYS A 471 75.43 18.33 -30.48
C LYS A 471 74.68 19.04 -31.64
N ALA A 472 73.53 19.64 -31.35
CA ALA A 472 72.73 20.43 -32.30
C ALA A 472 72.38 19.67 -33.60
N ARG A 473 72.14 18.35 -33.50
CA ARG A 473 71.87 17.47 -34.65
C ARG A 473 71.01 16.25 -34.30
N PRO A 474 70.26 15.73 -35.25
CA PRO A 474 69.63 14.44 -35.12
C PRO A 474 70.66 13.32 -35.42
N ASN A 475 70.42 12.14 -34.82
CA ASN A 475 71.01 10.88 -35.22
C ASN A 475 69.93 9.84 -35.44
N TYR A 476 69.95 9.15 -36.55
CA TYR A 476 68.89 8.20 -36.99
C TYR A 476 69.43 6.77 -36.84
N VAL A 477 68.60 5.91 -36.32
CA VAL A 477 68.85 4.48 -36.22
C VAL A 477 67.58 3.76 -36.67
N SER A 478 67.72 2.72 -37.46
CA SER A 478 66.65 1.83 -37.90
C SER A 478 66.86 0.40 -37.40
#